data_63ab658ec7ae68d42b29cd2bce8048d0
#
_entry.id   63ab658ec7ae68d42b29cd2bce8048d0
#
_cell.length_a   1.000
_cell.length_b   1.000
_cell.length_c   1.000
_cell.angle_alpha   90.00
_cell.angle_beta   90.00
_cell.angle_gamma   90.00
#
_symmetry.space_group_name_H-M   'P 1'
#
loop_
_entity.id
_entity.type
_entity.pdbx_description
1 polymer ?
#
loop_
_entity_poly.entity_id
_entity_poly.type
_entity_poly.pdbx_seq_one_letter_code
_entity_poly.pdbx_strand_id
1 'polypeptide(L)'
;CIRDSLFTLLLFIYGKFSKIELTIPIRLGLVFSFISAIISSILGFILQYYGDYDGNLIDFHMWLGISTTILFGIIYYLHKQNNNHKYLPQFFGVSSLLLVFTGHFGGSITHGKDYLKLPEFEQKVQFVNYDSIQVFKQVISPIIDTKCVKCHNMSKSKGGLMLASSFDILKGGENGQIFTANNSAESKLYYYLNLPLDDKMHMPPDGNSQLNDNEKNLIKMWIDSGAPFEGYMKISDNSFSTEILNYLPPIN
;
A
#
# COMPACT_ATOMS: atom_id res chain seq x y z
N CYS A 1 17.30 7.04 -5.77
CA CYS A 1 16.97 8.46 -5.58
C CYS A 1 17.03 8.88 -4.10
N ILE A 2 16.15 8.38 -3.20
CA ILE A 2 16.14 8.80 -1.78
C ILE A 2 17.49 8.53 -1.10
N ARG A 3 18.08 7.36 -1.29
CA ARG A 3 19.37 6.98 -0.68
C ARG A 3 20.50 7.91 -1.12
N ASP A 4 20.57 8.22 -2.40
CA ASP A 4 21.65 9.06 -2.96
C ASP A 4 21.52 10.51 -2.47
N SER A 5 20.28 10.99 -2.36
CA SER A 5 19.97 12.33 -1.85
C SER A 5 20.29 12.47 -0.36
N LEU A 6 19.96 11.47 0.45
CA LEU A 6 20.30 11.43 1.87
C LEU A 6 21.82 11.37 2.07
N PHE A 7 22.51 10.56 1.28
CA PHE A 7 23.97 10.47 1.34
C PHE A 7 24.62 11.83 1.01
N THR A 8 24.14 12.50 -0.02
CA THR A 8 24.64 13.84 -0.41
C THR A 8 24.39 14.89 0.68
N LEU A 9 23.21 14.84 1.34
CA LEU A 9 22.92 15.68 2.50
C LEU A 9 23.88 15.40 3.66
N LEU A 10 24.13 14.14 3.98
CA LEU A 10 25.09 13.77 5.03
C LEU A 10 26.50 14.26 4.72
N LEU A 11 26.96 14.15 3.48
CA LEU A 11 28.24 14.71 3.04
C LEU A 11 28.29 16.23 3.20
N PHE A 12 27.20 16.93 2.86
CA PHE A 12 27.12 18.38 3.01
C PHE A 12 27.20 18.79 4.49
N ILE A 13 26.43 18.12 5.36
CA ILE A 13 26.44 18.36 6.81
C ILE A 13 27.83 18.06 7.37
N TYR A 14 28.39 16.90 7.07
CA TYR A 14 29.70 16.49 7.55
C TYR A 14 30.82 17.48 7.11
N GLY A 15 30.84 17.87 5.84
CA GLY A 15 31.81 18.84 5.33
C GLY A 15 31.76 20.18 6.06
N LYS A 16 30.53 20.61 6.42
CA LYS A 16 30.32 21.88 7.14
C LYS A 16 30.81 21.83 8.60
N PHE A 17 30.61 20.68 9.29
CA PHE A 17 31.04 20.52 10.68
C PHE A 17 32.53 20.18 10.81
N SER A 18 33.08 19.34 9.94
CA SER A 18 34.49 18.92 9.97
C SER A 18 35.43 19.90 9.29
N LYS A 19 34.92 20.96 8.64
CA LYS A 19 35.69 21.93 7.84
C LYS A 19 36.54 21.27 6.72
N ILE A 20 36.12 20.06 6.28
CA ILE A 20 36.74 19.35 5.16
C ILE A 20 36.08 19.83 3.86
N GLU A 21 36.86 20.06 2.84
CA GLU A 21 36.35 20.47 1.54
C GLU A 21 35.83 19.23 0.76
N LEU A 22 34.52 19.07 0.72
CA LEU A 22 33.81 17.97 0.03
C LEU A 22 33.07 18.46 -1.22
N THR A 23 33.54 19.53 -1.85
CA THR A 23 32.90 20.18 -3.00
C THR A 23 32.64 19.21 -4.15
N ILE A 24 33.63 18.38 -4.52
CA ILE A 24 33.51 17.41 -5.63
C ILE A 24 32.53 16.27 -5.28
N PRO A 25 32.69 15.56 -4.14
CA PRO A 25 31.74 14.52 -3.75
C PRO A 25 30.29 14.99 -3.66
N ILE A 26 30.04 16.18 -3.08
CA ILE A 26 28.70 16.78 -2.99
C ILE A 26 28.15 17.07 -4.38
N ARG A 27 28.94 17.64 -5.27
CA ARG A 27 28.54 17.97 -6.63
C ARG A 27 28.18 16.71 -7.44
N LEU A 28 28.97 15.65 -7.33
CA LEU A 28 28.67 14.36 -7.96
C LEU A 28 27.38 13.75 -7.38
N GLY A 29 27.22 13.75 -6.06
CA GLY A 29 26.00 13.27 -5.41
C GLY A 29 24.74 14.03 -5.86
N LEU A 30 24.83 15.37 -6.00
CA LEU A 30 23.73 16.19 -6.53
C LEU A 30 23.38 15.84 -7.98
N VAL A 31 24.38 15.60 -8.84
CA VAL A 31 24.15 15.17 -10.24
C VAL A 31 23.44 13.82 -10.27
N PHE A 32 23.93 12.85 -9.53
CA PHE A 32 23.29 11.53 -9.45
C PHE A 32 21.87 11.62 -8.89
N SER A 33 21.66 12.40 -7.81
CA SER A 33 20.33 12.61 -7.24
C SER A 33 19.37 13.26 -8.24
N PHE A 34 19.83 14.25 -8.98
CA PHE A 34 19.02 14.96 -9.98
C PHE A 34 18.64 14.04 -11.16
N ILE A 35 19.61 13.31 -11.73
CA ILE A 35 19.36 12.40 -12.84
C ILE A 35 18.42 11.27 -12.42
N SER A 36 18.67 10.64 -11.26
CA SER A 36 17.81 9.56 -10.76
C SER A 36 16.40 10.05 -10.42
N ALA A 37 16.24 11.30 -9.95
CA ALA A 37 14.95 11.91 -9.72
C ALA A 37 14.15 12.14 -11.01
N ILE A 38 14.81 12.60 -12.09
CA ILE A 38 14.19 12.74 -13.42
C ILE A 38 13.71 11.38 -13.93
N ILE A 39 14.57 10.36 -13.90
CA ILE A 39 14.23 9.01 -14.35
C ILE A 39 13.04 8.46 -13.54
N SER A 40 13.08 8.60 -12.22
CA SER A 40 11.99 8.17 -11.33
C SER A 40 10.68 8.90 -11.62
N SER A 41 10.72 10.20 -11.92
CA SER A 41 9.53 10.99 -12.26
C SER A 41 8.92 10.54 -13.60
N ILE A 42 9.75 10.28 -14.60
CA ILE A 42 9.28 9.77 -15.91
C ILE A 42 8.65 8.38 -15.74
N LEU A 43 9.33 7.46 -15.04
CA LEU A 43 8.81 6.11 -14.80
C LEU A 43 7.52 6.13 -13.96
N GLY A 44 7.43 7.03 -12.97
CA GLY A 44 6.23 7.22 -12.17
C GLY A 44 5.05 7.72 -13.00
N PHE A 45 5.28 8.66 -13.92
CA PHE A 45 4.26 9.16 -14.85
C PHE A 45 3.77 8.05 -15.81
N ILE A 46 4.70 7.26 -16.36
CA ILE A 46 4.36 6.11 -17.21
C ILE A 46 3.53 5.09 -16.42
N LEU A 47 3.93 4.79 -15.18
CA LEU A 47 3.22 3.84 -14.32
C LEU A 47 1.81 4.33 -13.97
N GLN A 48 1.62 5.63 -13.71
CA GLN A 48 0.30 6.21 -13.48
C GLN A 48 -0.59 6.04 -14.70
N TYR A 49 -0.05 6.34 -15.89
CA TYR A 49 -0.82 6.28 -17.14
C TYR A 49 -1.25 4.85 -17.51
N TYR A 50 -0.37 3.85 -17.33
CA TYR A 50 -0.64 2.45 -17.71
C TYR A 50 -1.13 1.57 -16.55
N GLY A 51 -1.01 2.01 -15.32
CA GLY A 51 -1.24 1.19 -14.12
C GLY A 51 -2.61 1.34 -13.48
N ASP A 52 -3.52 2.12 -14.08
CA ASP A 52 -4.85 2.47 -13.51
C ASP A 52 -4.74 3.02 -12.07
N TYR A 53 -3.68 3.78 -11.82
CA TYR A 53 -3.53 4.48 -10.56
C TYR A 53 -4.25 5.83 -10.64
N ASP A 54 -5.17 6.07 -9.71
CA ASP A 54 -5.98 7.29 -9.65
C ASP A 54 -6.12 7.80 -8.21
N GLY A 55 -6.45 9.09 -8.09
CA GLY A 55 -6.80 9.73 -6.84
C GLY A 55 -5.77 10.72 -6.29
N ASN A 56 -6.26 11.58 -5.39
CA ASN A 56 -5.53 12.71 -4.81
C ASN A 56 -4.16 12.34 -4.20
N LEU A 57 -4.01 11.12 -3.68
CA LEU A 57 -2.76 10.67 -3.04
C LEU A 57 -1.63 10.54 -4.06
N ILE A 58 -1.96 10.08 -5.28
CA ILE A 58 -1.02 9.92 -6.38
C ILE A 58 -0.61 11.28 -6.92
N ASP A 59 -1.57 12.18 -7.08
CA ASP A 59 -1.30 13.55 -7.51
C ASP A 59 -0.37 14.27 -6.52
N PHE A 60 -0.63 14.15 -5.22
CA PHE A 60 0.27 14.68 -4.19
C PHE A 60 1.67 14.10 -4.27
N HIS A 61 1.80 12.79 -4.39
CA HIS A 61 3.10 12.13 -4.53
C HIS A 61 3.85 12.60 -5.78
N MET A 62 3.16 12.72 -6.91
CA MET A 62 3.70 13.18 -8.18
C MET A 62 4.21 14.63 -8.06
N TRP A 63 3.39 15.55 -7.55
CA TRP A 63 3.77 16.96 -7.42
C TRP A 63 4.93 17.18 -6.44
N LEU A 64 4.96 16.42 -5.33
CA LEU A 64 6.07 16.42 -4.38
C LEU A 64 7.36 15.90 -5.04
N GLY A 65 7.28 14.84 -5.84
CA GLY A 65 8.41 14.30 -6.59
C GLY A 65 8.98 15.28 -7.60
N ILE A 66 8.12 15.95 -8.39
CA ILE A 66 8.51 16.99 -9.35
C ILE A 66 9.15 18.17 -8.62
N SER A 67 8.53 18.66 -7.55
CA SER A 67 9.06 19.77 -6.74
C SER A 67 10.44 19.44 -6.16
N THR A 68 10.62 18.23 -5.67
CA THR A 68 11.91 17.73 -5.17
C THR A 68 12.96 17.70 -6.27
N THR A 69 12.60 17.24 -7.46
CA THR A 69 13.49 17.20 -8.64
C THR A 69 13.97 18.58 -9.04
N ILE A 70 13.04 19.55 -9.13
CA ILE A 70 13.38 20.95 -9.44
C ILE A 70 14.32 21.52 -8.38
N LEU A 71 14.04 21.26 -7.11
CA LEU A 71 14.85 21.76 -6.01
C LEU A 71 16.28 21.20 -6.04
N PHE A 72 16.48 19.92 -6.40
CA PHE A 72 17.83 19.38 -6.60
C PHE A 72 18.59 20.07 -7.73
N GLY A 73 17.91 20.42 -8.82
CA GLY A 73 18.50 21.22 -9.89
C GLY A 73 18.95 22.59 -9.41
N ILE A 74 18.14 23.28 -8.59
CA ILE A 74 18.48 24.57 -7.99
C ILE A 74 19.69 24.44 -7.04
N ILE A 75 19.68 23.45 -6.16
CA ILE A 75 20.79 23.20 -5.23
C ILE A 75 22.09 22.94 -6.01
N TYR A 76 22.04 22.11 -7.04
CA TYR A 76 23.20 21.84 -7.90
C TYR A 76 23.74 23.14 -8.54
N TYR A 77 22.83 23.94 -9.10
CA TYR A 77 23.21 25.21 -9.76
C TYR A 77 23.86 26.17 -8.77
N LEU A 78 23.27 26.38 -7.59
CA LEU A 78 23.82 27.26 -6.56
C LEU A 78 25.16 26.77 -6.03
N HIS A 79 25.27 25.45 -5.77
CA HIS A 79 26.51 24.84 -5.29
C HIS A 79 27.63 24.87 -6.35
N LYS A 80 27.26 24.81 -7.65
CA LYS A 80 28.24 24.96 -8.75
C LYS A 80 28.79 26.36 -8.84
N GLN A 81 27.96 27.39 -8.63
CA GLN A 81 28.40 28.80 -8.66
C GLN A 81 29.20 29.18 -7.42
N ASN A 82 28.72 28.81 -6.25
CA ASN A 82 29.36 29.10 -4.97
C ASN A 82 29.00 28.00 -3.94
N ASN A 83 29.97 27.13 -3.61
CA ASN A 83 29.80 26.06 -2.63
C ASN A 83 29.48 26.56 -1.21
N ASN A 84 29.73 27.83 -0.90
CA ASN A 84 29.40 28.48 0.38
C ASN A 84 28.19 29.45 0.27
N HIS A 85 27.34 29.29 -0.74
CA HIS A 85 26.16 30.12 -0.88
C HIS A 85 25.27 30.05 0.38
N LYS A 86 24.91 31.22 0.93
CA LYS A 86 24.25 31.38 2.24
C LYS A 86 22.92 30.60 2.39
N TYR A 87 22.22 30.36 1.29
CA TYR A 87 20.92 29.67 1.29
C TYR A 87 21.01 28.15 1.04
N LEU A 88 22.19 27.61 0.73
CA LEU A 88 22.33 26.16 0.51
C LEU A 88 21.83 25.30 1.68
N PRO A 89 22.13 25.61 2.97
CA PRO A 89 21.60 24.82 4.08
C PRO A 89 20.08 24.78 4.13
N GLN A 90 19.41 25.91 3.85
CA GLN A 90 17.96 26.00 3.82
C GLN A 90 17.37 25.14 2.70
N PHE A 91 17.94 25.22 1.48
CA PHE A 91 17.50 24.40 0.35
C PHE A 91 17.71 22.91 0.60
N PHE A 92 18.82 22.49 1.21
CA PHE A 92 19.01 21.10 1.64
C PHE A 92 18.01 20.68 2.70
N GLY A 93 17.68 21.54 3.67
CA GLY A 93 16.65 21.29 4.67
C GLY A 93 15.26 21.08 4.05
N VAL A 94 14.87 21.98 3.15
CA VAL A 94 13.58 21.88 2.43
C VAL A 94 13.54 20.61 1.56
N SER A 95 14.63 20.30 0.84
CA SER A 95 14.68 19.08 0.01
C SER A 95 14.54 17.81 0.85
N SER A 96 15.10 17.79 2.06
CA SER A 96 14.98 16.66 2.97
C SER A 96 13.55 16.46 3.45
N LEU A 97 12.84 17.54 3.79
CA LEU A 97 11.42 17.49 4.15
C LEU A 97 10.58 16.99 2.98
N LEU A 98 10.79 17.51 1.77
CA LEU A 98 10.07 17.05 0.59
C LEU A 98 10.33 15.56 0.30
N LEU A 99 11.56 15.07 0.49
CA LEU A 99 11.89 13.65 0.34
C LEU A 99 11.14 12.78 1.36
N VAL A 100 11.04 13.22 2.61
CA VAL A 100 10.29 12.47 3.65
C VAL A 100 8.82 12.38 3.27
N PHE A 101 8.19 13.49 2.88
CA PHE A 101 6.79 13.48 2.45
C PHE A 101 6.58 12.67 1.18
N THR A 102 7.44 12.82 0.17
CA THR A 102 7.38 12.03 -1.07
C THR A 102 7.50 10.53 -0.75
N GLY A 103 8.43 10.16 0.13
CA GLY A 103 8.60 8.78 0.58
C GLY A 103 7.39 8.24 1.34
N HIS A 104 6.81 9.05 2.25
CA HIS A 104 5.62 8.68 3.01
C HIS A 104 4.40 8.44 2.09
N PHE A 105 4.11 9.37 1.20
CA PHE A 105 3.00 9.19 0.26
C PHE A 105 3.23 8.04 -0.72
N GLY A 106 4.48 7.85 -1.22
CA GLY A 106 4.83 6.70 -2.04
C GLY A 106 4.67 5.38 -1.32
N GLY A 107 5.08 5.30 -0.05
CA GLY A 107 4.84 4.15 0.81
C GLY A 107 3.35 3.87 1.02
N SER A 108 2.55 4.93 1.24
CA SER A 108 1.10 4.82 1.41
C SER A 108 0.39 4.32 0.14
N ILE A 109 0.90 4.66 -1.06
CA ILE A 109 0.38 4.16 -2.34
C ILE A 109 0.63 2.66 -2.49
N THR A 110 1.81 2.18 -2.07
CA THR A 110 2.24 0.78 -2.29
C THR A 110 1.81 -0.18 -1.19
N HIS A 111 1.73 0.30 0.06
CA HIS A 111 1.49 -0.53 1.25
C HIS A 111 0.19 -0.17 2.00
N GLY A 112 -0.53 0.86 1.55
CA GLY A 112 -1.70 1.38 2.24
C GLY A 112 -1.37 2.47 3.27
N LYS A 113 -2.40 3.20 3.75
CA LYS A 113 -2.23 4.38 4.63
C LYS A 113 -1.61 4.07 5.99
N ASP A 114 -1.77 2.85 6.45
CA ASP A 114 -1.40 2.42 7.79
C ASP A 114 -0.06 1.69 7.86
N TYR A 115 0.73 1.71 6.76
CA TYR A 115 1.99 0.95 6.67
C TYR A 115 3.07 1.37 7.70
N LEU A 116 3.00 2.59 8.23
CA LEU A 116 3.90 3.07 9.30
C LEU A 116 3.28 2.94 10.70
N LYS A 117 2.02 2.52 10.82
CA LYS A 117 1.55 2.10 12.12
C LYS A 117 2.45 0.95 12.53
N LEU A 118 3.24 1.18 13.60
CA LEU A 118 3.83 0.06 14.32
C LEU A 118 2.70 -0.96 14.44
N PRO A 119 2.93 -2.25 14.11
CA PRO A 119 1.93 -3.24 14.48
C PRO A 119 1.61 -2.87 15.92
N GLU A 120 0.39 -2.33 16.17
CA GLU A 120 -0.14 -2.37 17.51
C GLU A 120 0.22 -3.78 17.89
N PHE A 121 1.11 -3.92 18.90
CA PHE A 121 1.42 -5.24 19.42
C PHE A 121 0.05 -5.83 19.58
N GLU A 122 -0.35 -6.58 18.54
CA GLU A 122 -1.65 -7.21 18.53
C GLU A 122 -1.63 -7.85 19.86
N GLN A 123 -2.44 -7.29 20.74
CA GLN A 123 -2.55 -7.86 22.07
C GLN A 123 -2.63 -9.33 21.76
N LYS A 124 -1.45 -9.99 21.95
CA LYS A 124 -1.17 -11.38 21.77
C LYS A 124 -2.51 -12.07 21.87
N VAL A 125 -3.05 -12.56 20.76
CA VAL A 125 -4.45 -12.99 20.62
C VAL A 125 -4.87 -13.50 21.97
N GLN A 126 -5.53 -12.62 22.76
CA GLN A 126 -5.95 -13.00 24.10
C GLN A 126 -6.84 -14.16 23.82
N PHE A 127 -6.37 -15.34 24.20
CA PHE A 127 -7.05 -16.60 24.19
C PHE A 127 -8.34 -16.48 23.37
N VAL A 128 -8.27 -16.78 22.06
CA VAL A 128 -9.47 -16.83 21.25
C VAL A 128 -10.36 -17.77 22.02
N ASN A 129 -11.34 -17.21 22.70
CA ASN A 129 -12.37 -18.05 23.27
C ASN A 129 -13.07 -18.63 22.05
N TYR A 130 -12.68 -19.85 21.66
CA TYR A 130 -13.21 -20.52 20.49
C TYR A 130 -14.73 -20.72 20.57
N ASP A 131 -15.33 -20.39 21.71
CA ASP A 131 -16.78 -20.36 21.84
C ASP A 131 -17.42 -19.19 21.08
N SER A 132 -16.62 -18.15 20.68
CA SER A 132 -17.15 -17.02 19.92
C SER A 132 -16.09 -16.31 19.09
N ILE A 133 -16.24 -16.27 17.78
CA ILE A 133 -15.31 -15.65 16.80
C ILE A 133 -16.00 -14.51 16.07
N GLN A 134 -15.30 -13.38 15.89
CA GLN A 134 -15.68 -12.34 14.95
C GLN A 134 -15.25 -12.75 13.54
N VAL A 135 -16.08 -13.50 12.83
CA VAL A 135 -15.74 -14.15 11.56
C VAL A 135 -15.19 -13.16 10.55
N PHE A 136 -15.84 -12.01 10.35
CA PHE A 136 -15.35 -11.04 9.39
C PHE A 136 -13.95 -10.54 9.79
N LYS A 137 -13.78 -10.05 11.00
CA LYS A 137 -12.53 -9.43 11.45
C LYS A 137 -11.36 -10.40 11.55
N GLN A 138 -11.61 -11.63 12.02
CA GLN A 138 -10.55 -12.61 12.34
C GLN A 138 -10.25 -13.59 11.21
N VAL A 139 -11.19 -13.75 10.26
CA VAL A 139 -11.07 -14.74 9.17
C VAL A 139 -11.15 -14.07 7.80
N ILE A 140 -12.24 -13.35 7.51
CA ILE A 140 -12.52 -12.85 6.17
C ILE A 140 -11.64 -11.61 5.82
N SER A 141 -11.55 -10.65 6.74
CA SER A 141 -10.72 -9.44 6.52
C SER A 141 -9.25 -9.77 6.22
N PRO A 142 -8.58 -10.67 6.96
CA PRO A 142 -7.20 -11.06 6.62
C PRO A 142 -7.04 -11.68 5.22
N ILE A 143 -8.02 -12.44 4.75
CA ILE A 143 -8.02 -12.99 3.38
C ILE A 143 -8.14 -11.83 2.37
N ILE A 144 -9.11 -10.93 2.56
CA ILE A 144 -9.32 -9.77 1.70
C ILE A 144 -8.09 -8.87 1.68
N ASP A 145 -7.50 -8.57 2.84
CA ASP A 145 -6.33 -7.71 2.98
C ASP A 145 -5.12 -8.25 2.22
N THR A 146 -4.88 -9.55 2.30
CA THR A 146 -3.71 -10.17 1.67
C THR A 146 -3.89 -10.45 0.18
N LYS A 147 -5.12 -10.71 -0.29
CA LYS A 147 -5.39 -11.17 -1.66
C LYS A 147 -6.02 -10.10 -2.55
N CYS A 148 -6.76 -9.14 -1.99
CA CYS A 148 -7.60 -8.23 -2.76
C CYS A 148 -7.20 -6.76 -2.64
N VAL A 149 -6.90 -6.29 -1.41
CA VAL A 149 -6.65 -4.86 -1.12
C VAL A 149 -5.48 -4.28 -1.89
N LYS A 150 -4.49 -5.09 -2.28
CA LYS A 150 -3.37 -4.64 -3.14
C LYS A 150 -3.85 -3.97 -4.43
N CYS A 151 -4.98 -4.40 -5.00
CA CYS A 151 -5.55 -3.86 -6.24
C CYS A 151 -6.86 -3.09 -6.01
N HIS A 152 -7.52 -3.26 -4.85
CA HIS A 152 -8.79 -2.65 -4.51
C HIS A 152 -8.68 -1.79 -3.26
N ASN A 153 -7.90 -0.71 -3.35
CA ASN A 153 -7.66 0.25 -2.28
C ASN A 153 -7.88 1.69 -2.78
N MET A 154 -7.72 2.67 -1.90
CA MET A 154 -7.95 4.08 -2.22
C MET A 154 -7.04 4.63 -3.33
N SER A 155 -5.86 4.06 -3.54
CA SER A 155 -4.89 4.50 -4.55
C SER A 155 -5.01 3.70 -5.86
N LYS A 156 -5.68 2.55 -5.81
CA LYS A 156 -5.91 1.66 -6.94
C LYS A 156 -7.26 0.98 -6.75
N SER A 157 -8.30 1.60 -7.28
CA SER A 157 -9.67 1.10 -7.18
C SER A 157 -10.16 0.59 -8.53
N LYS A 158 -9.60 -0.55 -8.98
CA LYS A 158 -10.03 -1.17 -10.24
C LYS A 158 -11.53 -1.41 -10.25
N GLY A 159 -12.23 -0.93 -11.31
CA GLY A 159 -13.69 -0.97 -11.40
C GLY A 159 -14.40 -0.14 -10.32
N GLY A 160 -13.76 0.92 -9.80
CA GLY A 160 -14.31 1.74 -8.73
C GLY A 160 -14.47 1.02 -7.38
N LEU A 161 -13.94 -0.23 -7.26
CA LEU A 161 -14.12 -1.08 -6.10
C LEU A 161 -12.98 -0.88 -5.10
N MET A 162 -13.33 -0.58 -3.85
CA MET A 162 -12.43 -0.58 -2.70
C MET A 162 -12.84 -1.68 -1.73
N LEU A 163 -11.84 -2.36 -1.14
CA LEU A 163 -12.07 -3.50 -0.22
C LEU A 163 -11.29 -3.34 1.12
N ALA A 164 -10.79 -2.13 1.39
CA ALA A 164 -9.97 -1.87 2.57
C ALA A 164 -10.78 -1.68 3.88
N SER A 165 -12.10 -1.58 3.80
CA SER A 165 -12.98 -1.47 4.96
C SER A 165 -14.34 -2.12 4.70
N SER A 166 -15.06 -2.49 5.76
CA SER A 166 -16.43 -2.99 5.65
C SER A 166 -17.36 -2.00 4.94
N PHE A 167 -17.18 -0.70 5.18
CA PHE A 167 -17.94 0.35 4.50
C PHE A 167 -17.70 0.35 2.99
N ASP A 168 -16.44 0.22 2.55
CA ASP A 168 -16.08 0.18 1.14
C ASP A 168 -16.62 -1.08 0.45
N ILE A 169 -16.57 -2.22 1.13
CA ILE A 169 -17.11 -3.49 0.63
C ILE A 169 -18.62 -3.40 0.43
N LEU A 170 -19.35 -2.80 1.38
CA LEU A 170 -20.79 -2.58 1.30
C LEU A 170 -21.18 -1.60 0.21
N LYS A 171 -20.35 -0.58 -0.04
CA LYS A 171 -20.57 0.39 -1.11
C LYS A 171 -20.52 -0.26 -2.50
N GLY A 172 -19.64 -1.26 -2.70
CA GLY A 172 -19.39 -1.88 -3.99
C GLY A 172 -18.59 -1.01 -4.95
N GLY A 173 -18.56 -1.37 -6.22
CA GLY A 173 -17.86 -0.67 -7.30
C GLY A 173 -18.80 -0.13 -8.38
N GLU A 174 -18.22 0.22 -9.54
CA GLU A 174 -18.98 0.71 -10.72
C GLU A 174 -20.06 -0.26 -11.19
N ASN A 175 -19.83 -1.55 -11.02
CA ASN A 175 -20.79 -2.61 -11.37
C ASN A 175 -21.77 -2.95 -10.23
N GLY A 176 -21.87 -2.10 -9.21
CA GLY A 176 -22.72 -2.29 -8.04
C GLY A 176 -22.11 -3.18 -6.97
N GLN A 177 -22.96 -3.77 -6.13
CA GLN A 177 -22.53 -4.61 -5.03
C GLN A 177 -21.84 -5.90 -5.52
N ILE A 178 -20.85 -6.36 -4.75
CA ILE A 178 -20.02 -7.51 -5.10
C ILE A 178 -20.55 -8.83 -4.54
N PHE A 179 -21.47 -8.80 -3.58
CA PHE A 179 -22.09 -9.99 -3.03
C PHE A 179 -23.58 -9.78 -2.76
N THR A 180 -24.31 -10.88 -2.76
CA THR A 180 -25.70 -10.99 -2.34
C THR A 180 -25.73 -11.79 -1.04
N ALA A 181 -26.15 -11.17 0.06
CA ALA A 181 -26.19 -11.83 1.35
C ALA A 181 -27.09 -13.08 1.29
N ASN A 182 -26.69 -14.17 1.94
CA ASN A 182 -27.32 -15.48 1.93
C ASN A 182 -27.32 -16.21 0.56
N ASN A 183 -26.58 -15.69 -0.44
CA ASN A 183 -26.54 -16.32 -1.76
C ASN A 183 -25.17 -16.13 -2.44
N SER A 184 -24.26 -17.05 -2.17
CA SER A 184 -22.93 -17.04 -2.78
C SER A 184 -22.97 -17.30 -4.30
N ALA A 185 -23.94 -18.06 -4.79
CA ALA A 185 -24.08 -18.40 -6.21
C ALA A 185 -24.39 -17.16 -7.08
N GLU A 186 -25.10 -16.18 -6.55
CA GLU A 186 -25.38 -14.90 -7.22
C GLU A 186 -24.40 -13.78 -6.85
N SER A 187 -23.42 -14.09 -6.02
CA SER A 187 -22.41 -13.11 -5.56
C SER A 187 -21.27 -13.01 -6.56
N LYS A 188 -21.09 -11.81 -7.15
CA LYS A 188 -20.00 -11.52 -8.09
C LYS A 188 -18.63 -11.82 -7.50
N LEU A 189 -18.41 -11.51 -6.22
CA LEU A 189 -17.19 -11.83 -5.50
C LEU A 189 -16.86 -13.32 -5.63
N TYR A 190 -17.79 -14.21 -5.27
CA TYR A 190 -17.57 -15.65 -5.34
C TYR A 190 -17.46 -16.15 -6.79
N TYR A 191 -18.24 -15.59 -7.70
CA TYR A 191 -18.18 -15.91 -9.13
C TYR A 191 -16.79 -15.65 -9.72
N TYR A 192 -16.24 -14.45 -9.53
CA TYR A 192 -14.91 -14.09 -10.07
C TYR A 192 -13.75 -14.86 -9.45
N LEU A 193 -13.87 -15.32 -8.20
CA LEU A 193 -12.87 -16.17 -7.55
C LEU A 193 -12.80 -17.59 -8.17
N ASN A 194 -13.86 -18.04 -8.84
CA ASN A 194 -13.98 -19.40 -9.38
C ASN A 194 -13.91 -19.47 -10.92
N LEU A 195 -13.70 -18.37 -11.62
CA LEU A 195 -13.42 -18.38 -13.03
C LEU A 195 -12.09 -19.10 -13.35
N PRO A 196 -11.87 -19.61 -14.55
CA PRO A 196 -10.57 -20.10 -14.98
C PRO A 196 -9.49 -19.04 -14.80
N LEU A 197 -8.25 -19.43 -14.45
CA LEU A 197 -7.16 -18.52 -14.16
C LEU A 197 -6.78 -17.62 -15.36
N ASP A 198 -6.96 -18.12 -16.55
CA ASP A 198 -6.73 -17.41 -17.83
C ASP A 198 -7.90 -16.49 -18.23
N ASP A 199 -9.01 -16.49 -17.49
CA ASP A 199 -10.12 -15.57 -17.74
C ASP A 199 -9.73 -14.16 -17.27
N LYS A 200 -10.01 -13.15 -18.12
CA LYS A 200 -9.72 -11.73 -17.83
C LYS A 200 -10.45 -11.19 -16.60
N MET A 201 -11.56 -11.82 -16.23
CA MET A 201 -12.37 -11.44 -15.08
C MET A 201 -12.03 -12.25 -13.82
N HIS A 202 -11.11 -13.22 -13.91
CA HIS A 202 -10.65 -13.97 -12.75
C HIS A 202 -10.02 -13.05 -11.71
N MET A 203 -10.37 -13.21 -10.45
CA MET A 203 -9.82 -12.45 -9.32
C MET A 203 -9.25 -13.39 -8.25
N PRO A 204 -8.04 -13.11 -7.75
CA PRO A 204 -7.05 -12.14 -8.26
C PRO A 204 -6.54 -12.54 -9.65
N PRO A 205 -6.16 -11.57 -10.52
CA PRO A 205 -5.63 -11.88 -11.85
C PRO A 205 -4.38 -12.77 -11.80
N ASP A 206 -4.11 -13.50 -12.86
CA ASP A 206 -2.90 -14.32 -13.00
C ASP A 206 -1.63 -13.52 -12.65
N GLY A 207 -0.64 -14.21 -12.06
CA GLY A 207 0.58 -13.59 -11.54
C GLY A 207 0.45 -12.94 -10.14
N ASN A 208 -0.74 -12.95 -9.53
CA ASN A 208 -0.95 -12.52 -8.14
C ASN A 208 -1.17 -13.74 -7.21
N SER A 209 -1.06 -13.51 -5.89
CA SER A 209 -1.32 -14.53 -4.89
C SER A 209 -2.77 -15.00 -4.94
N GLN A 210 -3.00 -16.22 -5.40
CA GLN A 210 -4.31 -16.83 -5.51
C GLN A 210 -4.88 -17.28 -4.17
N LEU A 211 -6.21 -17.34 -4.07
CA LEU A 211 -6.88 -17.98 -2.93
C LEU A 211 -6.77 -19.50 -3.09
N ASN A 212 -6.50 -20.18 -1.98
CA ASN A 212 -6.66 -21.64 -1.92
C ASN A 212 -8.15 -22.03 -1.76
N ASP A 213 -8.45 -23.30 -1.90
CA ASP A 213 -9.82 -23.79 -1.84
C ASP A 213 -10.48 -23.55 -0.47
N ASN A 214 -9.71 -23.61 0.60
CA ASN A 214 -10.20 -23.31 1.94
C ASN A 214 -10.58 -21.83 2.09
N GLU A 215 -9.72 -20.90 1.63
CA GLU A 215 -10.02 -19.47 1.64
C GLU A 215 -11.27 -19.14 0.79
N LYS A 216 -11.43 -19.76 -0.37
CA LYS A 216 -12.64 -19.62 -1.21
C LYS A 216 -13.89 -20.15 -0.50
N ASN A 217 -13.76 -21.28 0.16
CA ASN A 217 -14.86 -21.89 0.92
C ASN A 217 -15.28 -21.03 2.12
N LEU A 218 -14.32 -20.47 2.85
CA LEU A 218 -14.60 -19.55 3.96
C LEU A 218 -15.38 -18.29 3.49
N ILE A 219 -14.98 -17.70 2.37
CA ILE A 219 -15.70 -16.56 1.78
C ILE A 219 -17.13 -16.98 1.38
N LYS A 220 -17.28 -18.16 0.74
CA LYS A 220 -18.58 -18.70 0.37
C LYS A 220 -19.49 -18.84 1.59
N MET A 221 -19.01 -19.50 2.62
CA MET A 221 -19.78 -19.77 3.84
C MET A 221 -20.13 -18.48 4.58
N TRP A 222 -19.22 -17.48 4.59
CA TRP A 222 -19.51 -16.16 5.14
C TRP A 222 -20.65 -15.47 4.38
N ILE A 223 -20.63 -15.48 3.04
CA ILE A 223 -21.71 -14.93 2.22
C ILE A 223 -23.04 -15.66 2.49
N ASP A 224 -23.03 -16.99 2.50
CA ASP A 224 -24.22 -17.82 2.71
C ASP A 224 -24.79 -17.69 4.13
N SER A 225 -23.98 -17.23 5.10
CA SER A 225 -24.43 -16.90 6.46
C SER A 225 -24.97 -15.47 6.60
N GLY A 226 -25.16 -14.75 5.49
CA GLY A 226 -25.66 -13.37 5.48
C GLY A 226 -24.60 -12.29 5.41
N ALA A 227 -23.32 -12.65 5.23
CA ALA A 227 -22.17 -11.75 5.17
C ALA A 227 -22.07 -10.77 6.37
N PRO A 228 -22.15 -11.23 7.63
CA PRO A 228 -22.10 -10.35 8.79
C PRO A 228 -20.71 -9.71 8.94
N PHE A 229 -20.66 -8.39 9.04
CA PHE A 229 -19.42 -7.63 9.30
C PHE A 229 -19.13 -7.47 10.79
N GLU A 230 -20.16 -7.57 11.62
CA GLU A 230 -20.09 -7.44 13.07
C GLU A 230 -20.75 -8.65 13.75
N GLY A 231 -20.52 -8.77 15.04
CA GLY A 231 -21.07 -9.86 15.85
C GLY A 231 -20.13 -11.05 15.99
N TYR A 232 -20.51 -11.92 16.92
CA TYR A 232 -19.76 -13.14 17.25
C TYR A 232 -20.55 -14.36 16.77
N MET A 233 -19.84 -15.26 16.12
CA MET A 233 -20.38 -16.60 15.82
C MET A 233 -19.88 -17.55 16.89
N LYS A 234 -20.80 -18.30 17.50
CA LYS A 234 -20.42 -19.44 18.34
C LYS A 234 -19.89 -20.53 17.44
N ILE A 235 -18.74 -21.09 17.79
CA ILE A 235 -18.23 -22.29 17.17
C ILE A 235 -19.02 -23.45 17.78
N SER A 236 -20.12 -23.81 17.13
CA SER A 236 -20.88 -25.01 17.37
C SER A 236 -20.58 -26.01 16.26
N ASP A 237 -20.92 -27.26 16.44
CA ASP A 237 -20.62 -28.42 15.56
C ASP A 237 -21.23 -28.29 14.14
N ASN A 238 -20.92 -27.22 13.43
CA ASN A 238 -21.28 -27.04 12.02
C ASN A 238 -20.05 -27.05 11.11
N SER A 239 -20.25 -27.27 9.82
CA SER A 239 -19.18 -27.35 8.82
C SER A 239 -18.34 -26.04 8.72
N PHE A 240 -18.97 -24.88 8.93
CA PHE A 240 -18.29 -23.60 8.89
C PHE A 240 -17.33 -23.45 10.07
N SER A 241 -17.71 -23.89 11.23
CA SER A 241 -16.85 -23.88 12.42
C SER A 241 -15.58 -24.71 12.21
N THR A 242 -15.72 -25.90 11.62
CA THR A 242 -14.57 -26.76 11.30
C THR A 242 -13.61 -26.10 10.32
N GLU A 243 -14.10 -25.46 9.27
CA GLU A 243 -13.27 -24.74 8.30
C GLU A 243 -12.55 -23.54 8.93
N ILE A 244 -13.24 -22.80 9.81
CA ILE A 244 -12.61 -21.68 10.55
C ILE A 244 -11.49 -22.19 11.45
N LEU A 245 -11.71 -23.27 12.20
CA LEU A 245 -10.70 -23.85 13.08
C LEU A 245 -9.46 -24.34 12.32
N ASN A 246 -9.66 -24.90 11.12
CA ASN A 246 -8.55 -25.31 10.24
C ASN A 246 -7.76 -24.12 9.66
N TYR A 247 -8.37 -22.95 9.56
CA TYR A 247 -7.73 -21.74 9.05
C TYR A 247 -6.97 -20.96 10.13
N LEU A 248 -7.49 -20.95 11.36
CA LEU A 248 -6.86 -20.23 12.47
C LEU A 248 -5.59 -20.95 12.94
N PRO A 249 -4.57 -20.20 13.42
CA PRO A 249 -3.37 -20.83 13.95
C PRO A 249 -3.69 -21.72 15.15
N PRO A 250 -2.96 -22.85 15.32
CA PRO A 250 -3.18 -23.73 16.45
C PRO A 250 -2.97 -23.01 17.79
N ILE A 251 -3.76 -23.38 18.78
CA ILE A 251 -3.60 -22.89 20.16
C ILE A 251 -2.29 -23.45 20.71
N ASN A 252 -1.34 -22.59 21.04
CA ASN A 252 -0.14 -22.96 21.81
C ASN A 252 -0.40 -22.76 23.30
#